data_74c3c03b4215cbead16c8c99332fd0f0
#
_entry.id   74c3c03b4215cbead16c8c99332fd0f0
#
_cell.length_a   1.000
_cell.length_b   1.000
_cell.length_c   1.000
_cell.angle_alpha   90.00
_cell.angle_beta   90.00
_cell.angle_gamma   90.00
#
_symmetry.space_group_name_H-M   'P 1'
#
loop_
_entity.id
_entity.type
_entity.pdbx_description
1 polymer ?
#
loop_
_entity_poly.entity_id
_entity_poly.type
_entity_poly.pdbx_seq_one_letter_code
_entity_poly.pdbx_strand_id
1 'polypeptide(L)'
;MRPSFRTIVVSTLTLIVSSTLATAAEVRVLSVGSTQIAAKAIATEFEKQTHHKVTFTIRPPFDINKELAEKAFDAVILSVPAMDNHDEAGDLAPMSRVALARVGVGVVVKEGGPVPDVSTPEKLKAAVLAARSLTYTDPATPNTSGAIVGAALANLGIFDEIKGKTRHASLAVGGELVAKGEVELGFFNLSEIPTGVTVAGALPGPLQGYTVYEAAVLSKGSVDRAATAFVKYLASAPAAAHWEAAKLEPAETYTRTRASQ
;
A
#
# COMPACT_ATOMS: atom_id res chain seq x y z
N MET A 1 70.09 -31.25 47.29
CA MET A 1 68.86 -30.43 47.15
C MET A 1 68.79 -29.90 45.75
N ARG A 2 67.88 -30.39 44.91
CA ARG A 2 67.63 -29.90 43.53
C ARG A 2 66.27 -29.25 43.50
N PRO A 3 66.11 -28.03 43.01
CA PRO A 3 64.81 -27.42 42.85
C PRO A 3 64.13 -27.91 41.56
N SER A 4 62.91 -28.38 41.67
CA SER A 4 62.04 -28.79 40.54
C SER A 4 61.36 -27.55 39.95
N PHE A 5 61.62 -27.24 38.70
CA PHE A 5 60.90 -26.25 37.93
C PHE A 5 59.56 -26.81 37.49
N ARG A 6 58.42 -26.22 37.93
CA ARG A 6 57.09 -26.49 37.43
C ARG A 6 56.83 -25.59 36.23
N THR A 7 56.78 -26.19 35.05
CA THR A 7 56.37 -25.49 33.82
C THR A 7 54.86 -25.28 33.83
N ILE A 8 54.41 -24.04 33.91
CA ILE A 8 53.00 -23.68 33.76
C ILE A 8 52.75 -23.50 32.26
N VAL A 9 51.96 -24.45 31.68
CA VAL A 9 51.44 -24.32 30.30
C VAL A 9 50.19 -23.46 30.35
N VAL A 10 50.26 -22.23 29.87
CA VAL A 10 49.10 -21.36 29.67
C VAL A 10 48.52 -21.70 28.31
N SER A 11 47.41 -22.45 28.32
CA SER A 11 46.60 -22.71 27.11
C SER A 11 45.80 -21.44 26.77
N THR A 12 46.22 -20.71 25.76
CA THR A 12 45.44 -19.59 25.19
C THR A 12 44.32 -20.17 24.31
N LEU A 13 43.12 -20.16 24.81
CA LEU A 13 41.92 -20.54 24.06
C LEU A 13 41.55 -19.40 23.10
N THR A 14 41.93 -19.50 21.84
CA THR A 14 41.55 -18.50 20.79
C THR A 14 40.09 -18.75 20.41
N LEU A 15 39.22 -17.84 20.84
CA LEU A 15 37.79 -17.83 20.45
C LEU A 15 37.71 -17.35 19.00
N ILE A 16 37.54 -18.27 18.06
CA ILE A 16 37.26 -17.92 16.65
C ILE A 16 35.79 -17.50 16.59
N VAL A 17 35.55 -16.20 16.61
CA VAL A 17 34.24 -15.62 16.28
C VAL A 17 34.05 -15.77 14.77
N SER A 18 33.38 -16.83 14.35
CA SER A 18 32.96 -16.99 12.96
C SER A 18 31.87 -15.96 12.67
N SER A 19 32.25 -14.80 12.15
CA SER A 19 31.33 -13.84 11.56
C SER A 19 30.73 -14.51 10.32
N THR A 20 29.53 -15.05 10.43
CA THR A 20 28.73 -15.43 9.25
C THR A 20 28.46 -14.15 8.48
N LEU A 21 29.21 -13.92 7.40
CA LEU A 21 28.89 -12.90 6.41
C LEU A 21 27.49 -13.24 5.88
N ALA A 22 26.48 -12.49 6.33
CA ALA A 22 25.16 -12.58 5.75
C ALA A 22 25.29 -12.19 4.27
N THR A 23 25.10 -13.15 3.37
CA THR A 23 25.09 -12.88 1.93
C THR A 23 23.95 -11.92 1.62
N ALA A 24 24.24 -10.87 0.86
CA ALA A 24 23.22 -9.97 0.36
C ALA A 24 22.22 -10.78 -0.48
N ALA A 25 20.96 -10.75 -0.11
CA ALA A 25 19.88 -11.41 -0.84
C ALA A 25 19.06 -10.38 -1.62
N GLU A 26 18.43 -10.80 -2.71
CA GLU A 26 17.44 -10.01 -3.43
C GLU A 26 16.03 -10.45 -3.01
N VAL A 27 15.19 -9.50 -2.60
CA VAL A 27 13.79 -9.68 -2.27
C VAL A 27 12.93 -9.11 -3.40
N ARG A 28 12.19 -9.97 -4.09
CA ARG A 28 11.30 -9.58 -5.20
C ARG A 28 9.88 -9.40 -4.67
N VAL A 29 9.35 -8.19 -4.78
CA VAL A 29 8.05 -7.81 -4.23
C VAL A 29 7.08 -7.49 -5.34
N LEU A 30 5.92 -8.14 -5.36
CA LEU A 30 4.78 -7.74 -6.18
C LEU A 30 3.86 -6.83 -5.37
N SER A 31 3.51 -5.67 -5.92
CA SER A 31 2.73 -4.66 -5.20
C SER A 31 1.77 -3.92 -6.13
N VAL A 32 0.80 -3.24 -5.54
CA VAL A 32 -0.13 -2.34 -6.23
C VAL A 32 0.36 -0.89 -6.20
N GLY A 33 -0.20 -0.04 -7.07
CA GLY A 33 0.22 1.36 -7.23
C GLY A 33 0.13 2.18 -5.95
N SER A 34 -0.95 2.04 -5.19
CA SER A 34 -1.23 2.86 -4.01
C SER A 34 -0.15 2.83 -2.93
N THR A 35 0.62 1.75 -2.84
CA THR A 35 1.66 1.58 -1.82
C THR A 35 3.07 1.87 -2.32
N GLN A 36 3.25 2.06 -3.64
CA GLN A 36 4.58 2.04 -4.28
C GLN A 36 5.53 3.14 -3.78
N ILE A 37 5.04 4.36 -3.53
CA ILE A 37 5.87 5.49 -3.11
C ILE A 37 6.47 5.20 -1.74
N ALA A 38 5.63 4.86 -0.76
CA ALA A 38 6.07 4.53 0.58
C ALA A 38 6.93 3.27 0.62
N ALA A 39 6.47 2.17 -0.01
CA ALA A 39 7.19 0.90 0.01
C ALA A 39 8.59 0.99 -0.58
N LYS A 40 8.79 1.77 -1.68
CA LYS A 40 10.11 2.01 -2.25
C LYS A 40 11.01 2.86 -1.35
N ALA A 41 10.47 3.88 -0.68
CA ALA A 41 11.22 4.69 0.28
C ALA A 41 11.67 3.84 1.48
N ILE A 42 10.77 3.02 2.03
CA ILE A 42 11.04 2.07 3.11
C ILE A 42 12.11 1.05 2.69
N ALA A 43 12.00 0.52 1.46
CA ALA A 43 12.99 -0.42 0.93
C ALA A 43 14.38 0.20 0.85
N THR A 44 14.49 1.46 0.44
CA THR A 44 15.77 2.17 0.39
C THR A 44 16.44 2.24 1.77
N GLU A 45 15.68 2.42 2.84
CA GLU A 45 16.22 2.42 4.20
C GLU A 45 16.57 1.01 4.68
N PHE A 46 15.72 0.04 4.39
CA PHE A 46 15.98 -1.37 4.68
C PHE A 46 17.29 -1.86 4.01
N GLU A 47 17.50 -1.53 2.74
CA GLU A 47 18.70 -1.87 1.99
C GLU A 47 19.98 -1.27 2.62
N LYS A 48 19.92 -0.02 3.08
CA LYS A 48 21.05 0.62 3.78
C LYS A 48 21.42 -0.09 5.08
N GLN A 49 20.43 -0.59 5.81
CA GLN A 49 20.64 -1.22 7.12
C GLN A 49 21.06 -2.68 7.00
N THR A 50 20.59 -3.39 5.97
CA THR A 50 20.73 -4.85 5.88
C THR A 50 21.65 -5.31 4.76
N HIS A 51 21.97 -4.44 3.82
CA HIS A 51 22.67 -4.73 2.56
C HIS A 51 21.93 -5.72 1.64
N HIS A 52 20.68 -6.08 1.96
CA HIS A 52 19.79 -6.80 1.04
C HIS A 52 19.30 -5.85 -0.04
N LYS A 53 18.90 -6.39 -1.20
CA LYS A 53 18.29 -5.63 -2.28
C LYS A 53 16.80 -5.92 -2.36
N VAL A 54 15.97 -4.91 -2.63
CA VAL A 54 14.53 -5.07 -2.81
C VAL A 54 14.12 -4.57 -4.19
N THR A 55 13.47 -5.42 -4.96
CA THR A 55 12.97 -5.08 -6.28
C THR A 55 11.45 -5.15 -6.32
N PHE A 56 10.81 -4.19 -6.99
CA PHE A 56 9.35 -4.10 -7.06
C PHE A 56 8.84 -4.31 -8.48
N THR A 57 7.84 -5.16 -8.60
CA THR A 57 6.93 -5.20 -9.75
C THR A 57 5.60 -4.59 -9.31
N ILE A 58 5.20 -3.48 -9.95
CA ILE A 58 3.94 -2.80 -9.65
C ILE A 58 2.92 -3.15 -10.71
N ARG A 59 1.73 -3.61 -10.29
CA ARG A 59 0.63 -4.00 -11.17
C ARG A 59 -0.72 -3.47 -10.67
N PRO A 60 -1.66 -3.20 -11.56
CA PRO A 60 -3.04 -2.98 -11.14
C PRO A 60 -3.64 -4.27 -10.56
N PRO A 61 -4.65 -4.16 -9.65
CA PRO A 61 -5.21 -5.31 -8.93
C PRO A 61 -5.66 -6.48 -9.82
N PHE A 62 -6.17 -6.21 -11.03
CA PHE A 62 -6.65 -7.25 -11.95
C PHE A 62 -5.53 -8.06 -12.62
N ASP A 63 -4.27 -7.58 -12.60
CA ASP A 63 -3.12 -8.28 -13.18
C ASP A 63 -2.31 -9.08 -12.15
N ILE A 64 -2.60 -8.94 -10.86
CA ILE A 64 -1.83 -9.59 -9.78
C ILE A 64 -1.78 -11.10 -9.94
N ASN A 65 -2.93 -11.75 -10.13
CA ASN A 65 -2.99 -13.21 -10.26
C ASN A 65 -2.21 -13.72 -11.49
N LYS A 66 -2.29 -13.00 -12.60
CA LYS A 66 -1.51 -13.32 -13.81
C LYS A 66 -0.02 -13.22 -13.55
N GLU A 67 0.42 -12.13 -12.92
CA GLU A 67 1.84 -11.89 -12.64
C GLU A 67 2.39 -12.96 -11.68
N LEU A 68 1.62 -13.36 -10.65
CA LEU A 68 2.00 -14.45 -9.72
C LEU A 68 2.07 -15.83 -10.38
N ALA A 69 1.27 -16.07 -11.41
CA ALA A 69 1.31 -17.31 -12.17
C ALA A 69 2.52 -17.40 -13.12
N GLU A 70 2.97 -16.26 -13.65
CA GLU A 70 4.03 -16.19 -14.65
C GLU A 70 5.44 -16.01 -14.08
N LYS A 71 5.55 -15.38 -12.88
CA LYS A 71 6.84 -15.00 -12.29
C LYS A 71 6.94 -15.36 -10.83
N ALA A 72 8.17 -15.58 -10.38
CA ALA A 72 8.46 -15.84 -8.98
C ALA A 72 8.67 -14.53 -8.21
N PHE A 73 7.96 -14.40 -7.08
CA PHE A 73 8.12 -13.33 -6.10
C PHE A 73 8.36 -13.94 -4.72
N ASP A 74 8.93 -13.14 -3.82
CA ASP A 74 9.25 -13.55 -2.45
C ASP A 74 8.23 -12.97 -1.46
N ALA A 75 7.67 -11.79 -1.77
CA ALA A 75 6.65 -11.13 -0.96
C ALA A 75 5.61 -10.40 -1.84
N VAL A 76 4.45 -10.13 -1.26
CA VAL A 76 3.37 -9.36 -1.86
C VAL A 76 2.92 -8.22 -0.94
N ILE A 77 2.43 -7.10 -1.54
CA ILE A 77 1.73 -6.03 -0.85
C ILE A 77 0.40 -5.82 -1.57
N LEU A 78 -0.71 -6.19 -0.94
CA LEU A 78 -2.04 -6.22 -1.52
C LEU A 78 -3.09 -5.61 -0.59
N SER A 79 -4.27 -5.30 -1.11
CA SER A 79 -5.43 -4.98 -0.28
C SER A 79 -5.92 -6.21 0.48
N VAL A 80 -6.55 -6.00 1.66
CA VAL A 80 -7.06 -7.09 2.50
C VAL A 80 -7.90 -8.11 1.72
N PRO A 81 -8.89 -7.73 0.89
CA PRO A 81 -9.67 -8.72 0.14
C PRO A 81 -8.83 -9.58 -0.82
N ALA A 82 -7.82 -8.98 -1.47
CA ALA A 82 -6.92 -9.74 -2.34
C ALA A 82 -5.99 -10.65 -1.53
N MET A 83 -5.52 -10.18 -0.37
CA MET A 83 -4.69 -10.95 0.54
C MET A 83 -5.44 -12.16 1.10
N ASP A 84 -6.74 -12.00 1.45
CA ASP A 84 -7.59 -13.10 1.93
C ASP A 84 -7.72 -14.20 0.89
N ASN A 85 -7.94 -13.85 -0.39
CA ASN A 85 -8.01 -14.83 -1.48
C ASN A 85 -6.71 -15.65 -1.61
N HIS A 86 -5.54 -15.03 -1.46
CA HIS A 86 -4.24 -15.72 -1.53
C HIS A 86 -3.96 -16.55 -0.28
N ASP A 87 -4.45 -16.12 0.88
CA ASP A 87 -4.34 -16.89 2.12
C ASP A 87 -5.20 -18.17 2.06
N GLU A 88 -6.45 -18.04 1.61
CA GLU A 88 -7.36 -19.18 1.38
C GLU A 88 -6.83 -20.16 0.32
N ALA A 89 -6.12 -19.65 -0.69
CA ALA A 89 -5.47 -20.48 -1.71
C ALA A 89 -4.18 -21.18 -1.21
N GLY A 90 -3.68 -20.83 -0.02
CA GLY A 90 -2.43 -21.38 0.54
C GLY A 90 -1.16 -20.81 -0.12
N ASP A 91 -1.27 -19.67 -0.79
CA ASP A 91 -0.15 -19.02 -1.46
C ASP A 91 0.79 -18.30 -0.49
N LEU A 92 0.33 -18.01 0.73
CA LEU A 92 1.08 -17.25 1.73
C LEU A 92 1.79 -18.15 2.74
N ALA A 93 2.99 -17.77 3.14
CA ALA A 93 3.70 -18.42 4.22
C ALA A 93 2.93 -18.21 5.55
N PRO A 94 2.75 -19.25 6.38
CA PRO A 94 1.99 -19.16 7.62
C PRO A 94 2.48 -18.04 8.54
N MET A 95 1.54 -17.27 9.11
CA MET A 95 1.79 -16.16 10.04
C MET A 95 2.72 -15.06 9.48
N SER A 96 2.85 -14.94 8.17
CA SER A 96 3.67 -13.89 7.53
C SER A 96 2.91 -12.60 7.26
N ARG A 97 1.57 -12.59 7.33
CA ARG A 97 0.74 -11.40 7.08
C ARG A 97 0.99 -10.33 8.14
N VAL A 98 1.18 -9.11 7.69
CA VAL A 98 1.28 -7.91 8.54
C VAL A 98 0.45 -6.78 7.96
N ALA A 99 -0.29 -6.07 8.81
CA ALA A 99 -0.99 -4.85 8.42
C ALA A 99 0.03 -3.72 8.24
N LEU A 100 -0.10 -2.94 7.17
CA LEU A 100 0.82 -1.86 6.82
C LEU A 100 0.21 -0.49 7.03
N ALA A 101 -0.82 -0.19 6.25
CA ALA A 101 -1.44 1.13 6.22
C ALA A 101 -2.80 1.06 5.53
N ARG A 102 -3.57 2.15 5.62
CA ARG A 102 -4.82 2.32 4.88
C ARG A 102 -4.83 3.66 4.15
N VAL A 103 -5.62 3.74 3.09
CA VAL A 103 -5.83 4.97 2.33
C VAL A 103 -7.31 5.24 2.12
N GLY A 104 -7.70 6.49 2.28
CA GLY A 104 -9.02 6.99 1.91
C GLY A 104 -9.07 7.49 0.47
N VAL A 105 -10.28 7.81 0.01
CA VAL A 105 -10.55 8.39 -1.31
C VAL A 105 -10.67 9.89 -1.18
N GLY A 106 -10.11 10.61 -2.16
CA GLY A 106 -10.27 12.05 -2.33
C GLY A 106 -11.01 12.40 -3.62
N VAL A 107 -11.60 13.59 -3.62
CA VAL A 107 -12.20 14.24 -4.78
C VAL A 107 -11.18 15.17 -5.41
N VAL A 108 -11.02 15.08 -6.72
CA VAL A 108 -10.07 15.90 -7.46
C VAL A 108 -10.77 16.65 -8.59
N VAL A 109 -10.21 17.80 -8.92
CA VAL A 109 -10.56 18.65 -10.06
C VAL A 109 -9.32 18.96 -10.88
N LYS A 110 -9.48 19.50 -12.09
CA LYS A 110 -8.37 20.01 -12.88
C LYS A 110 -7.59 21.06 -12.09
N GLU A 111 -6.25 21.02 -12.17
CA GLU A 111 -5.38 22.04 -11.58
C GLU A 111 -5.72 23.44 -12.11
N GLY A 112 -5.83 24.41 -11.18
CA GLY A 112 -6.25 25.78 -11.50
C GLY A 112 -7.73 25.94 -11.84
N GLY A 113 -8.53 24.86 -11.81
CA GLY A 113 -9.98 24.92 -11.97
C GLY A 113 -10.71 25.27 -10.67
N PRO A 114 -12.05 25.49 -10.75
CA PRO A 114 -12.87 25.70 -9.55
C PRO A 114 -12.79 24.50 -8.61
N VAL A 115 -12.54 24.77 -7.33
CA VAL A 115 -12.47 23.73 -6.29
C VAL A 115 -13.78 23.73 -5.50
N PRO A 116 -14.64 22.69 -5.64
CA PRO A 116 -15.89 22.62 -4.89
C PRO A 116 -15.62 22.31 -3.42
N ASP A 117 -16.49 22.79 -2.55
CA ASP A 117 -16.48 22.37 -1.15
C ASP A 117 -17.14 20.98 -1.03
N VAL A 118 -16.38 20.01 -0.55
CA VAL A 118 -16.81 18.61 -0.36
C VAL A 118 -16.70 18.18 1.10
N SER A 119 -16.64 19.13 2.04
CA SER A 119 -16.33 18.89 3.46
C SER A 119 -17.44 18.18 4.24
N THR A 120 -18.69 18.16 3.73
CA THR A 120 -19.82 17.43 4.33
C THR A 120 -20.53 16.57 3.29
N PRO A 121 -21.32 15.56 3.69
CA PRO A 121 -22.11 14.76 2.75
C PRO A 121 -23.02 15.61 1.84
N GLU A 122 -23.67 16.64 2.38
CA GLU A 122 -24.58 17.52 1.64
C GLU A 122 -23.81 18.35 0.59
N LYS A 123 -22.63 18.88 0.96
CA LYS A 123 -21.78 19.66 0.06
C LYS A 123 -21.19 18.77 -1.04
N LEU A 124 -20.73 17.56 -0.69
CA LEU A 124 -20.29 16.57 -1.68
C LEU A 124 -21.43 16.24 -2.64
N LYS A 125 -22.64 15.95 -2.13
CA LYS A 125 -23.83 15.70 -2.96
C LYS A 125 -24.08 16.85 -3.92
N ALA A 126 -24.10 18.09 -3.44
CA ALA A 126 -24.31 19.27 -4.26
C ALA A 126 -23.23 19.41 -5.36
N ALA A 127 -21.94 19.22 -5.01
CA ALA A 127 -20.84 19.28 -5.95
C ALA A 127 -20.96 18.21 -7.04
N VAL A 128 -21.27 16.95 -6.65
CA VAL A 128 -21.45 15.84 -7.58
C VAL A 128 -22.63 16.07 -8.51
N LEU A 129 -23.77 16.57 -8.01
CA LEU A 129 -24.96 16.85 -8.84
C LEU A 129 -24.71 18.01 -9.80
N ALA A 130 -24.01 19.06 -9.37
CA ALA A 130 -23.67 20.22 -10.19
C ALA A 130 -22.64 19.92 -11.30
N ALA A 131 -21.74 18.97 -11.07
CA ALA A 131 -20.71 18.61 -12.05
C ALA A 131 -21.33 18.00 -13.31
N ARG A 132 -20.82 18.36 -14.48
CA ARG A 132 -21.28 17.85 -15.78
C ARG A 132 -20.78 16.42 -16.05
N SER A 133 -19.67 16.04 -15.47
CA SER A 133 -19.03 14.74 -15.69
C SER A 133 -18.20 14.27 -14.49
N LEU A 134 -18.18 12.96 -14.29
CA LEU A 134 -17.50 12.27 -13.19
C LEU A 134 -16.62 11.14 -13.70
N THR A 135 -15.54 10.85 -13.00
CA THR A 135 -14.76 9.64 -13.25
C THR A 135 -14.29 8.99 -11.94
N TYR A 136 -14.36 7.69 -11.91
CA TYR A 136 -13.78 6.82 -10.89
C TYR A 136 -13.72 5.39 -11.44
N THR A 137 -12.98 4.50 -10.77
CA THR A 137 -12.88 3.10 -11.19
C THR A 137 -14.23 2.40 -11.04
N ASP A 138 -14.60 1.56 -12.00
CA ASP A 138 -15.85 0.81 -11.98
C ASP A 138 -15.98 0.00 -10.68
N PRO A 139 -17.05 0.20 -9.88
CA PRO A 139 -17.24 -0.53 -8.63
C PRO A 139 -17.48 -2.04 -8.82
N ALA A 140 -17.77 -2.50 -10.03
CA ALA A 140 -17.90 -3.94 -10.35
C ALA A 140 -16.52 -4.62 -10.53
N THR A 141 -15.43 -3.87 -10.57
CA THR A 141 -14.07 -4.42 -10.69
C THR A 141 -13.47 -4.73 -9.31
N PRO A 142 -12.43 -5.58 -9.22
CA PRO A 142 -11.73 -5.88 -7.96
C PRO A 142 -10.97 -4.68 -7.36
N ASN A 143 -11.32 -3.47 -7.70
CA ASN A 143 -10.69 -2.24 -7.20
C ASN A 143 -11.49 -1.69 -6.01
N THR A 144 -10.86 -1.65 -4.85
CA THR A 144 -11.51 -1.21 -3.61
C THR A 144 -11.95 0.25 -3.63
N SER A 145 -11.19 1.16 -4.29
CA SER A 145 -11.58 2.57 -4.37
C SER A 145 -12.87 2.78 -5.16
N GLY A 146 -13.08 2.02 -6.24
CA GLY A 146 -14.33 2.06 -7.00
C GLY A 146 -15.54 1.64 -6.16
N ALA A 147 -15.40 0.57 -5.40
CA ALA A 147 -16.44 0.10 -4.48
C ALA A 147 -16.76 1.13 -3.38
N ILE A 148 -15.73 1.78 -2.81
CA ILE A 148 -15.90 2.85 -1.81
C ILE A 148 -16.68 4.02 -2.39
N VAL A 149 -16.32 4.50 -3.59
CA VAL A 149 -17.00 5.61 -4.25
C VAL A 149 -18.44 5.24 -4.58
N GLY A 150 -18.67 4.04 -5.15
CA GLY A 150 -20.01 3.54 -5.45
C GLY A 150 -20.91 3.51 -4.21
N ALA A 151 -20.39 2.99 -3.08
CA ALA A 151 -21.10 2.98 -1.80
C ALA A 151 -21.39 4.39 -1.27
N ALA A 152 -20.42 5.32 -1.35
CA ALA A 152 -20.62 6.70 -0.94
C ALA A 152 -21.73 7.39 -1.74
N LEU A 153 -21.73 7.22 -3.06
CA LEU A 153 -22.75 7.79 -3.96
C LEU A 153 -24.13 7.15 -3.76
N ALA A 154 -24.18 5.85 -3.45
CA ALA A 154 -25.42 5.15 -3.08
C ALA A 154 -25.97 5.66 -1.74
N ASN A 155 -25.12 5.85 -0.73
CA ASN A 155 -25.50 6.40 0.58
C ASN A 155 -26.01 7.86 0.47
N LEU A 156 -25.53 8.64 -0.50
CA LEU A 156 -26.06 9.96 -0.83
C LEU A 156 -27.38 9.90 -1.60
N GLY A 157 -27.82 8.71 -2.04
CA GLY A 157 -29.04 8.51 -2.82
C GLY A 157 -28.99 9.09 -4.24
N ILE A 158 -27.79 9.22 -4.84
CA ILE A 158 -27.61 9.84 -6.16
C ILE A 158 -26.94 8.91 -7.19
N PHE A 159 -26.65 7.67 -6.81
CA PHE A 159 -25.90 6.73 -7.66
C PHE A 159 -26.55 6.57 -9.05
N ASP A 160 -27.89 6.38 -9.09
CA ASP A 160 -28.60 6.21 -10.35
C ASP A 160 -28.71 7.50 -11.17
N GLU A 161 -28.83 8.66 -10.49
CA GLU A 161 -28.96 9.97 -11.14
C GLU A 161 -27.71 10.37 -11.92
N ILE A 162 -26.53 9.96 -11.43
CA ILE A 162 -25.26 10.34 -12.04
C ILE A 162 -24.74 9.38 -13.10
N LYS A 163 -25.39 8.22 -13.31
CA LYS A 163 -24.93 7.20 -14.27
C LYS A 163 -24.67 7.78 -15.67
N GLY A 164 -25.56 8.63 -16.16
CA GLY A 164 -25.46 9.22 -17.50
C GLY A 164 -24.29 10.19 -17.70
N LYS A 165 -23.69 10.66 -16.60
CA LYS A 165 -22.51 11.57 -16.63
C LYS A 165 -21.25 10.97 -16.01
N THR A 166 -21.30 9.67 -15.62
CA THR A 166 -20.16 8.96 -15.06
C THR A 166 -19.42 8.21 -16.15
N ARG A 167 -18.12 8.42 -16.23
CA ARG A 167 -17.19 7.69 -17.09
C ARG A 167 -16.26 6.87 -16.24
N HIS A 168 -16.53 5.57 -16.13
CA HIS A 168 -15.62 4.66 -15.43
C HIS A 168 -14.29 4.50 -16.18
N ALA A 169 -13.19 4.63 -15.48
CA ALA A 169 -11.84 4.56 -16.04
C ALA A 169 -10.84 4.06 -14.99
N SER A 170 -9.72 3.52 -15.44
CA SER A 170 -8.58 3.26 -14.57
C SER A 170 -8.02 4.59 -14.02
N LEU A 171 -7.23 4.52 -12.94
CA LEU A 171 -6.60 5.70 -12.36
C LEU A 171 -5.84 6.54 -13.39
N ALA A 172 -5.00 5.89 -14.22
CA ALA A 172 -4.20 6.58 -15.23
C ALA A 172 -5.07 7.35 -16.24
N VAL A 173 -6.07 6.67 -16.80
CA VAL A 173 -6.99 7.26 -17.80
C VAL A 173 -7.88 8.32 -17.16
N GLY A 174 -8.49 8.02 -16.02
CA GLY A 174 -9.36 8.94 -15.30
C GLY A 174 -8.62 10.21 -14.86
N GLY A 175 -7.38 10.05 -14.34
CA GLY A 175 -6.53 11.18 -13.97
C GLY A 175 -6.19 12.09 -15.14
N GLU A 176 -5.86 11.52 -16.30
CA GLU A 176 -5.61 12.28 -17.52
C GLU A 176 -6.85 13.04 -18.00
N LEU A 177 -8.04 12.42 -17.95
CA LEU A 177 -9.29 13.06 -18.30
C LEU A 177 -9.58 14.31 -17.44
N VAL A 178 -9.35 14.21 -16.12
CA VAL A 178 -9.53 15.33 -15.20
C VAL A 178 -8.46 16.41 -15.45
N ALA A 179 -7.19 16.02 -15.59
CA ALA A 179 -6.10 16.96 -15.85
C ALA A 179 -6.30 17.76 -17.13
N LYS A 180 -6.85 17.15 -18.18
CA LYS A 180 -7.22 17.84 -19.42
C LYS A 180 -8.50 18.68 -19.30
N GLY A 181 -9.32 18.46 -18.29
CA GLY A 181 -10.64 19.09 -18.12
C GLY A 181 -11.73 18.47 -19.00
N GLU A 182 -11.51 17.26 -19.51
CA GLU A 182 -12.52 16.48 -20.23
C GLU A 182 -13.57 15.90 -19.26
N VAL A 183 -13.17 15.69 -18.00
CA VAL A 183 -14.02 15.31 -16.88
C VAL A 183 -13.82 16.32 -15.75
N GLU A 184 -14.92 16.75 -15.11
CA GLU A 184 -14.87 17.79 -14.09
C GLU A 184 -14.45 17.29 -12.72
N LEU A 185 -14.97 16.14 -12.26
CA LEU A 185 -14.64 15.54 -10.96
C LEU A 185 -14.07 14.14 -11.13
N GLY A 186 -12.97 13.87 -10.43
CA GLY A 186 -12.40 12.53 -10.29
C GLY A 186 -12.39 12.08 -8.83
N PHE A 187 -12.46 10.77 -8.60
CA PHE A 187 -12.33 10.17 -7.27
C PHE A 187 -11.20 9.14 -7.30
N PHE A 188 -10.15 9.40 -6.50
CA PHE A 188 -8.95 8.59 -6.47
C PHE A 188 -8.45 8.38 -5.04
N ASN A 189 -7.68 7.29 -4.83
CA ASN A 189 -6.96 7.11 -3.57
C ASN A 189 -6.02 8.29 -3.31
N LEU A 190 -6.01 8.82 -2.09
CA LEU A 190 -5.18 9.97 -1.72
C LEU A 190 -3.68 9.72 -1.87
N SER A 191 -3.24 8.45 -1.89
CA SER A 191 -1.85 8.06 -2.14
C SER A 191 -1.47 8.02 -3.63
N GLU A 192 -2.43 8.17 -4.55
CA GLU A 192 -2.24 8.03 -6.00
C GLU A 192 -2.84 9.23 -6.75
N ILE A 193 -2.69 10.43 -6.21
CA ILE A 193 -3.23 11.63 -6.87
C ILE A 193 -2.45 11.89 -8.17
N PRO A 194 -3.13 11.92 -9.32
CA PRO A 194 -2.48 12.18 -10.62
C PRO A 194 -1.87 13.59 -10.70
N THR A 195 -0.91 13.76 -11.57
CA THR A 195 -0.39 15.10 -11.91
C THR A 195 -1.41 15.92 -12.71
N GLY A 196 -1.38 17.25 -12.57
CA GLY A 196 -2.30 18.17 -13.27
C GLY A 196 -3.70 18.24 -12.67
N VAL A 197 -3.88 17.72 -11.45
CA VAL A 197 -5.13 17.83 -10.70
C VAL A 197 -4.91 18.44 -9.31
N THR A 198 -5.95 19.04 -8.77
CA THR A 198 -6.01 19.58 -7.40
C THR A 198 -6.97 18.74 -6.57
N VAL A 199 -6.58 18.36 -5.36
CA VAL A 199 -7.46 17.68 -4.39
C VAL A 199 -8.41 18.70 -3.80
N ALA A 200 -9.72 18.53 -4.03
CA ALA A 200 -10.77 19.34 -3.42
C ALA A 200 -10.98 18.98 -1.93
N GLY A 201 -10.81 17.70 -1.59
CA GLY A 201 -10.90 17.19 -0.22
C GLY A 201 -10.99 15.66 -0.21
N ALA A 202 -10.86 15.06 0.98
CA ALA A 202 -11.21 13.67 1.21
C ALA A 202 -12.74 13.51 1.16
N LEU A 203 -13.24 12.27 0.94
CA LEU A 203 -14.65 11.99 1.18
C LEU A 203 -15.01 12.33 2.62
N PRO A 204 -16.18 12.97 2.89
CA PRO A 204 -16.59 13.30 4.25
C PRO A 204 -16.65 12.07 5.15
N GLY A 205 -16.30 12.20 6.43
CA GLY A 205 -16.12 11.12 7.39
C GLY A 205 -17.19 10.00 7.34
N PRO A 206 -18.50 10.29 7.33
CA PRO A 206 -19.55 9.26 7.25
C PRO A 206 -19.57 8.48 5.94
N LEU A 207 -18.97 9.02 4.86
CA LEU A 207 -18.90 8.42 3.53
C LEU A 207 -17.52 7.84 3.20
N GLN A 208 -16.51 8.12 4.04
CA GLN A 208 -15.14 7.66 3.79
C GLN A 208 -15.00 6.19 4.11
N GLY A 209 -14.72 5.42 3.09
CA GLY A 209 -14.19 4.06 3.22
C GLY A 209 -12.67 4.05 3.06
N TYR A 210 -12.05 3.01 3.54
CA TYR A 210 -10.59 2.85 3.47
C TYR A 210 -10.20 1.56 2.78
N THR A 211 -9.23 1.64 1.89
CA THR A 211 -8.50 0.46 1.43
C THR A 211 -7.37 0.18 2.42
N VAL A 212 -7.42 -0.98 3.06
CA VAL A 212 -6.35 -1.46 3.96
C VAL A 212 -5.40 -2.33 3.17
N TYR A 213 -4.10 -2.10 3.34
CA TYR A 213 -3.03 -2.85 2.71
C TYR A 213 -2.26 -3.68 3.73
N GLU A 214 -1.91 -4.88 3.32
CA GLU A 214 -1.10 -5.83 4.07
C GLU A 214 0.07 -6.29 3.22
N ALA A 215 1.13 -6.78 3.88
CA ALA A 215 2.20 -7.53 3.24
C ALA A 215 2.24 -8.96 3.76
N ALA A 216 2.71 -9.87 2.92
CA ALA A 216 2.97 -11.25 3.29
C ALA A 216 4.14 -11.83 2.50
N VAL A 217 4.79 -12.84 3.05
CA VAL A 217 5.77 -13.67 2.34
C VAL A 217 5.02 -14.77 1.58
N LEU A 218 5.43 -15.04 0.34
CA LEU A 218 4.85 -16.11 -0.48
C LEU A 218 5.43 -17.49 -0.11
N SER A 219 4.57 -18.51 -0.04
CA SER A 219 4.98 -19.88 0.32
C SER A 219 5.84 -20.56 -0.74
N LYS A 220 5.68 -20.19 -2.02
CA LYS A 220 6.44 -20.74 -3.17
C LYS A 220 7.74 -20.00 -3.45
N GLY A 221 7.95 -18.83 -2.84
CA GLY A 221 9.25 -18.17 -2.82
C GLY A 221 10.23 -18.92 -1.92
N SER A 222 11.52 -18.60 -2.01
CA SER A 222 12.38 -18.95 -0.89
C SER A 222 11.81 -18.23 0.33
N VAL A 223 11.40 -18.98 1.36
CA VAL A 223 11.05 -18.36 2.67
C VAL A 223 12.37 -17.84 3.23
N ASP A 224 12.92 -16.84 2.53
CA ASP A 224 14.19 -16.25 2.87
C ASP A 224 14.00 -15.36 4.10
N ARG A 225 14.98 -15.44 4.99
CA ARG A 225 15.06 -14.53 6.13
C ARG A 225 14.97 -13.06 5.71
N ALA A 226 15.51 -12.71 4.53
CA ALA A 226 15.46 -11.37 3.98
C ALA A 226 14.03 -10.94 3.63
N ALA A 227 13.23 -11.78 2.96
CA ALA A 227 11.83 -11.47 2.65
C ALA A 227 11.01 -11.30 3.95
N THR A 228 11.18 -12.21 4.92
CA THR A 228 10.53 -12.10 6.23
C THR A 228 10.95 -10.83 6.98
N ALA A 229 12.24 -10.50 6.95
CA ALA A 229 12.75 -9.27 7.58
C ALA A 229 12.19 -8.02 6.91
N PHE A 230 12.11 -7.99 5.58
CA PHE A 230 11.55 -6.87 4.84
C PHE A 230 10.04 -6.68 5.11
N VAL A 231 9.25 -7.77 5.07
CA VAL A 231 7.82 -7.71 5.39
C VAL A 231 7.58 -7.15 6.80
N LYS A 232 8.36 -7.59 7.80
CA LYS A 232 8.30 -7.03 9.16
C LYS A 232 8.75 -5.57 9.21
N TYR A 233 9.76 -5.19 8.42
CA TYR A 233 10.26 -3.82 8.38
C TYR A 233 9.22 -2.86 7.81
N LEU A 234 8.43 -3.27 6.80
CA LEU A 234 7.32 -2.48 6.26
C LEU A 234 6.29 -2.08 7.32
N ALA A 235 6.09 -2.89 8.37
CA ALA A 235 5.15 -2.63 9.47
C ALA A 235 5.84 -2.04 10.71
N SER A 236 7.11 -1.67 10.63
CA SER A 236 7.87 -1.15 11.77
C SER A 236 7.60 0.34 12.02
N ALA A 237 7.85 0.81 13.24
CA ALA A 237 7.72 2.22 13.58
C ALA A 237 8.54 3.18 12.68
N PRO A 238 9.79 2.87 12.28
CA PRO A 238 10.51 3.67 11.29
C PRO A 238 9.81 3.80 9.94
N ALA A 239 9.04 2.78 9.51
CA ALA A 239 8.30 2.81 8.25
C ALA A 239 7.07 3.73 8.29
N ALA A 240 6.52 4.02 9.47
CA ALA A 240 5.28 4.80 9.64
C ALA A 240 5.36 6.18 8.96
N ALA A 241 6.47 6.90 9.14
CA ALA A 241 6.65 8.22 8.53
C ALA A 241 6.61 8.20 6.99
N HIS A 242 7.07 7.12 6.36
CA HIS A 242 7.01 6.96 4.90
C HIS A 242 5.58 6.71 4.41
N TRP A 243 4.79 5.92 5.18
CA TRP A 243 3.38 5.73 4.88
C TRP A 243 2.62 7.06 4.96
N GLU A 244 2.80 7.83 6.03
CA GLU A 244 2.18 9.16 6.21
C GLU A 244 2.58 10.15 5.11
N ALA A 245 3.86 10.21 4.76
CA ALA A 245 4.36 11.07 3.69
C ALA A 245 3.71 10.74 2.33
N ALA A 246 3.36 9.47 2.11
CA ALA A 246 2.63 9.01 0.92
C ALA A 246 1.10 9.08 1.07
N LYS A 247 0.56 9.77 2.09
CA LYS A 247 -0.87 9.91 2.36
C LYS A 247 -1.60 8.61 2.67
N LEU A 248 -0.88 7.64 3.24
CA LEU A 248 -1.47 6.46 3.85
C LEU A 248 -1.39 6.58 5.39
N GLU A 249 -2.43 6.16 6.07
CA GLU A 249 -2.46 6.10 7.53
C GLU A 249 -1.83 4.77 7.98
N PRO A 250 -0.73 4.78 8.77
CA PRO A 250 -0.07 3.55 9.24
C PRO A 250 -0.99 2.69 10.11
N ALA A 251 -0.79 1.37 10.10
CA ALA A 251 -1.64 0.43 10.85
C ALA A 251 -1.68 0.73 12.35
N GLU A 252 -0.58 1.16 12.94
CA GLU A 252 -0.53 1.54 14.35
C GLU A 252 -1.51 2.67 14.71
N THR A 253 -1.78 3.58 13.79
CA THR A 253 -2.63 4.74 14.03
C THR A 253 -4.10 4.34 14.14
N TYR A 254 -4.61 3.49 13.22
CA TYR A 254 -6.04 3.12 13.22
C TYR A 254 -6.37 1.92 14.11
N THR A 255 -5.42 1.04 14.41
CA THR A 255 -5.61 -0.04 15.39
C THR A 255 -5.73 0.50 16.81
N ARG A 256 -4.97 1.54 17.18
CA ARG A 256 -5.12 2.22 18.48
C ARG A 256 -6.50 2.86 18.65
N THR A 257 -7.03 3.48 17.61
CA THR A 257 -8.36 4.12 17.64
C THR A 257 -9.48 3.08 17.83
N ARG A 258 -9.36 1.86 17.29
CA ARG A 258 -10.33 0.77 17.55
C ARG A 258 -10.26 0.19 18.95
N ALA A 259 -9.10 0.17 19.58
CA ALA A 259 -8.93 -0.31 20.94
C ALA A 259 -9.42 0.68 22.01
N SER A 260 -9.68 1.94 21.63
CA SER A 260 -10.13 3.02 22.52
C SER A 260 -11.63 3.36 22.39
N GLN A 261 -12.37 2.62 21.56
CA GLN A 261 -13.84 2.70 21.41
C GLN A 261 -14.51 1.42 21.92
#